data_87620d7a2cedc34201b7fd22777b4c73
#
_entry.id   87620d7a2cedc34201b7fd22777b4c73
#
_cell.length_a   1.000
_cell.length_b   1.000
_cell.length_c   1.000
_cell.angle_alpha   90.00
_cell.angle_beta   90.00
_cell.angle_gamma   90.00
#
_symmetry.space_group_name_H-M   'P 1'
#
loop_
_entity.id
_entity.type
_entity.pdbx_description
1 polymer ?
#
loop_
_entity_poly.entity_id
_entity_poly.type
_entity_poly.pdbx_seq_one_letter_code
_entity_poly.pdbx_strand_id
1 'polypeptide(L)'
;MWGVLAAIALIPSAPVLVPQLAGAAADEVAAFRDAAISVAGALPDRWVVIGVGAAEEVLGPGTRGTFAGYGVDLPVTLSPEASEPVSAVPLCALMAGWLRGRANPAASAEIRVYAGDLGVDAAVARGRGLRAEIDEA
;
A
#
# COMPACT_ATOMS: atom_id res chain seq x y z
N MET A 1 21.59 -1.62 -13.41
CA MET A 1 21.32 -0.74 -12.28
C MET A 1 21.06 -1.58 -11.03
N TRP A 2 21.55 -1.13 -9.93
CA TRP A 2 21.46 -1.86 -8.67
C TRP A 2 20.18 -1.47 -7.94
N GLY A 3 19.34 -2.44 -7.59
CA GLY A 3 18.26 -2.23 -6.67
C GLY A 3 18.80 -2.19 -5.24
N VAL A 4 18.47 -1.14 -4.50
CA VAL A 4 18.87 -0.98 -3.10
C VAL A 4 17.64 -0.62 -2.29
N LEU A 5 17.45 -1.29 -1.16
CA LEU A 5 16.43 -0.89 -0.19
C LEU A 5 16.86 0.42 0.45
N ALA A 6 16.22 1.52 0.06
CA ALA A 6 16.58 2.86 0.49
C ALA A 6 15.94 3.25 1.82
N ALA A 7 14.69 2.82 2.05
CA ALA A 7 13.93 3.19 3.25
C ALA A 7 12.77 2.23 3.47
N ILE A 8 12.29 2.14 4.71
CA ILE A 8 11.09 1.40 5.10
C ILE A 8 10.18 2.36 5.86
N ALA A 9 8.91 2.42 5.47
CA ALA A 9 7.88 3.16 6.17
C ALA A 9 6.83 2.19 6.71
N LEU A 10 6.47 2.32 7.98
CA LEU A 10 5.42 1.55 8.61
C LEU A 10 4.19 2.44 8.74
N ILE A 11 3.11 2.09 8.06
CA ILE A 11 1.89 2.89 7.99
C ILE A 11 0.72 2.07 8.54
N PRO A 12 -0.14 2.65 9.40
CA PRO A 12 -1.34 1.96 9.84
C PRO A 12 -2.27 1.63 8.67
N SER A 13 -2.74 0.39 8.60
CA SER A 13 -3.74 -0.03 7.60
C SER A 13 -5.13 0.24 8.14
N ALA A 14 -5.45 1.51 8.36
CA ALA A 14 -6.67 1.94 9.02
C ALA A 14 -7.51 2.85 8.12
N PRO A 15 -8.72 2.42 7.72
CA PRO A 15 -9.58 3.24 6.84
C PRO A 15 -9.89 4.63 7.38
N VAL A 16 -9.85 4.81 8.71
CA VAL A 16 -10.11 6.11 9.34
C VAL A 16 -9.10 7.19 8.94
N LEU A 17 -7.93 6.80 8.41
CA LEU A 17 -6.96 7.76 7.88
C LEU A 17 -7.45 8.43 6.58
N VAL A 18 -8.39 7.82 5.88
CA VAL A 18 -8.97 8.36 4.66
C VAL A 18 -10.12 9.29 5.04
N PRO A 19 -10.01 10.61 4.81
CA PRO A 19 -11.01 11.57 5.32
C PRO A 19 -12.43 11.27 4.86
N GLN A 20 -12.61 10.81 3.62
CA GLN A 20 -13.91 10.47 3.06
C GLN A 20 -14.58 9.29 3.78
N LEU A 21 -13.80 8.44 4.46
CA LEU A 21 -14.30 7.29 5.21
C LEU A 21 -14.43 7.56 6.70
N ALA A 22 -13.74 8.57 7.20
CA ALA A 22 -13.63 8.85 8.63
C ALA A 22 -14.84 9.58 9.22
N GLY A 23 -15.60 10.29 8.39
CA GLY A 23 -16.72 11.11 8.89
C GLY A 23 -16.26 12.11 9.95
N ALA A 24 -16.92 12.10 11.08
CA ALA A 24 -16.61 13.03 12.20
C ALA A 24 -15.24 12.74 12.85
N ALA A 25 -14.67 11.55 12.66
CA ALA A 25 -13.37 11.20 13.23
C ALA A 25 -12.19 11.75 12.41
N ALA A 26 -12.43 12.35 11.24
CA ALA A 26 -11.37 12.81 10.35
C ALA A 26 -10.39 13.77 11.03
N ASP A 27 -10.91 14.70 11.83
CA ASP A 27 -10.09 15.71 12.52
C ASP A 27 -9.27 15.09 13.66
N GLU A 28 -9.79 14.07 14.34
CA GLU A 28 -9.12 13.41 15.44
C GLU A 28 -7.85 12.68 15.00
N VAL A 29 -7.82 12.20 13.76
CA VAL A 29 -6.68 11.43 13.22
C VAL A 29 -5.85 12.24 12.22
N ALA A 30 -6.12 13.55 12.07
CA ALA A 30 -5.45 14.39 11.10
C ALA A 30 -3.93 14.38 11.26
N ALA A 31 -3.42 14.40 12.48
CA ALA A 31 -1.98 14.37 12.74
C ALA A 31 -1.34 13.06 12.28
N PHE A 32 -2.01 11.93 12.52
CA PHE A 32 -1.53 10.61 12.06
C PHE A 32 -1.57 10.52 10.53
N ARG A 33 -2.62 11.03 9.91
CA ARG A 33 -2.75 11.07 8.45
C ARG A 33 -1.63 11.90 7.83
N ASP A 34 -1.39 13.09 8.34
CA ASP A 34 -0.35 13.99 7.84
C ASP A 34 1.04 13.38 8.01
N ALA A 35 1.29 12.71 9.13
CA ALA A 35 2.54 11.99 9.36
C ALA A 35 2.74 10.86 8.36
N ALA A 36 1.69 10.07 8.08
CA ALA A 36 1.75 8.99 7.11
C ALA A 36 2.06 9.50 5.71
N ILE A 37 1.40 10.58 5.28
CA ILE A 37 1.63 11.21 3.98
C ILE A 37 3.07 11.74 3.90
N SER A 38 3.55 12.38 4.95
CA SER A 38 4.91 12.92 4.99
C SER A 38 5.97 11.83 4.88
N VAL A 39 5.82 10.75 5.64
CA VAL A 39 6.75 9.62 5.62
C VAL A 39 6.75 8.94 4.25
N ALA A 40 5.58 8.70 3.68
CA ALA A 40 5.46 8.08 2.37
C ALA A 40 6.04 8.98 1.26
N GLY A 41 5.86 10.29 1.38
CA GLY A 41 6.40 11.27 0.41
C GLY A 41 7.92 11.31 0.37
N ALA A 42 8.59 10.85 1.43
CA ALA A 42 10.04 10.76 1.49
C ALA A 42 10.60 9.49 0.84
N LEU A 43 9.76 8.53 0.47
CA LEU A 43 10.20 7.30 -0.18
C LEU A 43 10.57 7.56 -1.66
N PRO A 44 11.49 6.75 -2.23
CA PRO A 44 11.72 6.75 -3.68
C PRO A 44 10.44 6.42 -4.46
N ASP A 45 10.45 6.65 -5.78
CA ASP A 45 9.26 6.51 -6.64
C ASP A 45 8.81 5.06 -6.87
N ARG A 46 9.61 4.08 -6.49
CA ARG A 46 9.23 2.66 -6.60
C ARG A 46 8.95 2.10 -5.21
N TRP A 47 7.72 1.67 -5.00
CA TRP A 47 7.28 1.11 -3.73
C TRP A 47 7.02 -0.39 -3.85
N VAL A 48 7.56 -1.15 -2.91
CA VAL A 48 7.14 -2.52 -2.66
C VAL A 48 6.41 -2.52 -1.33
N VAL A 49 5.11 -2.77 -1.38
CA VAL A 49 4.23 -2.70 -0.22
C VAL A 49 3.97 -4.11 0.29
N ILE A 50 4.09 -4.29 1.59
CA ILE A 50 3.78 -5.55 2.26
C ILE A 50 2.51 -5.36 3.07
N GLY A 51 1.55 -6.24 2.87
CA GLY A 51 0.30 -6.21 3.61
C GLY A 51 -0.25 -7.61 3.85
N VAL A 52 -1.35 -7.66 4.58
CA VAL A 52 -2.02 -8.90 4.94
C VAL A 52 -3.38 -8.96 4.27
N GLY A 53 -3.78 -10.13 3.81
CA GLY A 53 -5.08 -10.40 3.21
C GLY A 53 -5.51 -11.83 3.45
N ALA A 54 -6.58 -12.23 2.75
CA ALA A 54 -7.15 -13.57 2.90
C ALA A 54 -6.24 -14.66 2.32
N ALA A 55 -5.48 -14.32 1.28
CA ALA A 55 -4.59 -15.27 0.59
C ALA A 55 -3.35 -14.53 0.10
N GLU A 56 -2.28 -15.29 -0.14
CA GLU A 56 -1.04 -14.75 -0.67
C GLU A 56 -1.24 -14.39 -2.15
N GLU A 57 -0.91 -13.16 -2.52
CA GLU A 57 -1.00 -12.68 -3.90
C GLU A 57 -0.05 -11.50 -4.15
N VAL A 58 0.20 -11.23 -5.41
CA VAL A 58 0.97 -10.07 -5.86
C VAL A 58 0.09 -9.21 -6.74
N LEU A 59 -0.01 -7.92 -6.39
CA LEU A 59 -0.76 -6.95 -7.18
C LEU A 59 0.23 -5.99 -7.83
N GLY A 60 0.25 -5.98 -9.16
CA GLY A 60 1.19 -5.14 -9.91
C GLY A 60 0.74 -3.68 -10.03
N PRO A 61 1.60 -2.82 -10.59
CA PRO A 61 1.32 -1.38 -10.71
C PRO A 61 0.15 -1.03 -11.61
N GLY A 62 -0.32 -1.94 -12.46
CA GLY A 62 -1.51 -1.74 -13.29
C GLY A 62 -2.83 -1.82 -12.51
N THR A 63 -2.81 -2.24 -11.27
CA THR A 63 -4.00 -2.50 -10.46
C THR A 63 -4.77 -1.23 -10.13
N ARG A 64 -6.10 -1.31 -10.20
CA ARG A 64 -7.04 -0.27 -9.80
C ARG A 64 -8.06 -0.86 -8.84
N GLY A 65 -8.43 -0.10 -7.83
CA GLY A 65 -9.42 -0.50 -6.84
C GLY A 65 -10.32 0.65 -6.43
N THR A 66 -11.25 0.39 -5.52
CA THR A 66 -12.14 1.41 -4.97
C THR A 66 -12.48 1.08 -3.53
N PHE A 67 -12.72 2.12 -2.73
CA PHE A 67 -13.25 1.99 -1.37
C PHE A 67 -14.76 1.77 -1.33
N ALA A 68 -15.41 1.47 -2.46
CA ALA A 68 -16.88 1.31 -2.50
C ALA A 68 -17.39 0.28 -1.49
N GLY A 69 -16.63 -0.80 -1.23
CA GLY A 69 -16.97 -1.78 -0.20
C GLY A 69 -16.94 -1.24 1.23
N TYR A 70 -16.34 -0.08 1.44
CA TYR A 70 -16.31 0.64 2.72
C TYR A 70 -17.27 1.82 2.75
N GLY A 71 -18.18 1.91 1.80
CA GLY A 71 -19.27 2.87 1.79
C GLY A 71 -19.07 4.13 0.95
N VAL A 72 -17.89 4.32 0.36
CA VAL A 72 -17.61 5.48 -0.50
C VAL A 72 -16.89 5.00 -1.77
N ASP A 73 -17.44 5.34 -2.92
CA ASP A 73 -16.78 5.03 -4.19
C ASP A 73 -15.62 6.00 -4.43
N LEU A 74 -14.51 5.71 -3.80
CA LEU A 74 -13.26 6.46 -3.92
C LEU A 74 -12.25 5.57 -4.65
N PRO A 75 -11.98 5.83 -5.94
CA PRO A 75 -11.06 5.00 -6.71
C PRO A 75 -9.62 5.24 -6.30
N VAL A 76 -8.81 4.19 -6.39
CA VAL A 76 -7.36 4.25 -6.17
C VAL A 76 -6.63 3.51 -7.27
N THR A 77 -5.40 3.92 -7.54
CA THR A 77 -4.51 3.28 -8.50
C THR A 77 -3.15 3.03 -7.87
N LEU A 78 -2.43 2.03 -8.36
CA LEU A 78 -1.10 1.70 -7.85
C LEU A 78 0.04 2.35 -8.64
N SER A 79 -0.28 2.98 -9.77
CA SER A 79 0.69 3.77 -10.54
C SER A 79 -0.04 4.80 -11.41
N PRO A 80 0.69 5.79 -11.97
CA PRO A 80 0.10 6.75 -12.92
C PRO A 80 -0.43 6.08 -14.19
N GLU A 81 0.15 4.96 -14.60
CA GLU A 81 -0.20 4.23 -15.82
C GLU A 81 -1.22 3.11 -15.59
N ALA A 82 -1.76 2.99 -14.38
CA ALA A 82 -2.71 1.92 -14.06
C ALA A 82 -3.92 1.98 -14.98
N SER A 83 -4.19 0.88 -15.67
CA SER A 83 -5.25 0.79 -16.67
C SER A 83 -6.07 -0.51 -16.62
N GLU A 84 -5.76 -1.40 -15.66
CA GLU A 84 -6.53 -2.62 -15.48
C GLU A 84 -7.94 -2.29 -15.02
N PRO A 85 -8.93 -3.14 -15.32
CA PRO A 85 -10.28 -2.94 -14.78
C PRO A 85 -10.26 -2.89 -13.26
N VAL A 86 -11.13 -2.08 -12.68
CA VAL A 86 -11.29 -2.01 -11.21
C VAL A 86 -11.67 -3.40 -10.70
N SER A 87 -10.93 -3.87 -9.70
CA SER A 87 -11.12 -5.20 -9.12
C SER A 87 -11.24 -5.12 -7.61
N ALA A 88 -11.72 -6.19 -7.01
CA ALA A 88 -11.72 -6.33 -5.55
C ALA A 88 -10.29 -6.58 -5.09
N VAL A 89 -9.78 -5.70 -4.26
CA VAL A 89 -8.43 -5.81 -3.70
C VAL A 89 -8.49 -5.70 -2.18
N PRO A 90 -7.52 -6.27 -1.46
CA PRO A 90 -7.52 -6.19 0.01
C PRO A 90 -7.30 -4.76 0.50
N LEU A 91 -7.66 -4.50 1.75
CA LEU A 91 -7.56 -3.17 2.35
C LEU A 91 -6.13 -2.61 2.27
N CYS A 92 -5.11 -3.44 2.46
CA CYS A 92 -3.73 -2.98 2.37
C CYS A 92 -3.40 -2.36 1.01
N ALA A 93 -3.95 -2.91 -0.08
CA ALA A 93 -3.77 -2.37 -1.41
C ALA A 93 -4.53 -1.05 -1.61
N LEU A 94 -5.75 -0.96 -1.09
CA LEU A 94 -6.53 0.27 -1.13
C LEU A 94 -5.82 1.40 -0.36
N MET A 95 -5.33 1.10 0.82
CA MET A 95 -4.60 2.08 1.63
C MET A 95 -3.31 2.53 0.95
N ALA A 96 -2.56 1.60 0.38
CA ALA A 96 -1.34 1.92 -0.35
C ALA A 96 -1.63 2.81 -1.57
N GLY A 97 -2.66 2.50 -2.33
CA GLY A 97 -3.06 3.30 -3.49
C GLY A 97 -3.51 4.71 -3.10
N TRP A 98 -4.30 4.82 -2.04
CA TRP A 98 -4.73 6.12 -1.53
C TRP A 98 -3.53 6.95 -1.07
N LEU A 99 -2.64 6.35 -0.27
CA LEU A 99 -1.46 7.03 0.26
C LEU A 99 -0.53 7.49 -0.87
N ARG A 100 -0.32 6.62 -1.87
CA ARG A 100 0.47 6.96 -3.05
C ARG A 100 -0.09 8.21 -3.75
N GLY A 101 -1.40 8.23 -3.97
CA GLY A 101 -2.05 9.36 -4.63
C GLY A 101 -1.92 10.68 -3.88
N ARG A 102 -1.84 10.62 -2.54
CA ARG A 102 -1.69 11.82 -1.70
C ARG A 102 -0.23 12.22 -1.50
N ALA A 103 0.66 11.26 -1.34
CA ALA A 103 2.06 11.52 -1.00
C ALA A 103 2.95 11.74 -2.23
N ASN A 104 2.78 10.89 -3.25
CA ASN A 104 3.57 10.96 -4.47
C ASN A 104 2.82 10.27 -5.63
N PRO A 105 1.97 11.01 -6.36
CA PRO A 105 1.22 10.44 -7.48
C PRO A 105 2.08 9.84 -8.59
N ALA A 106 3.34 10.26 -8.71
CA ALA A 106 4.27 9.73 -9.70
C ALA A 106 4.84 8.36 -9.32
N ALA A 107 4.72 7.95 -8.06
CA ALA A 107 5.24 6.67 -7.60
C ALA A 107 4.49 5.49 -8.21
N SER A 108 5.19 4.37 -8.35
CA SER A 108 4.63 3.09 -8.78
C SER A 108 4.71 2.10 -7.61
N ALA A 109 3.60 1.46 -7.29
CA ALA A 109 3.51 0.52 -6.18
C ALA A 109 3.19 -0.89 -6.66
N GLU A 110 3.85 -1.87 -6.05
CA GLU A 110 3.54 -3.29 -6.16
C GLU A 110 3.18 -3.77 -4.77
N ILE A 111 2.11 -4.55 -4.64
CA ILE A 111 1.64 -5.03 -3.34
C ILE A 111 1.96 -6.52 -3.22
N ARG A 112 2.66 -6.90 -2.16
CA ARG A 112 2.89 -8.29 -1.76
C ARG A 112 1.95 -8.60 -0.60
N VAL A 113 0.89 -9.35 -0.88
CA VAL A 113 -0.11 -9.72 0.12
C VAL A 113 0.24 -11.09 0.68
N TYR A 114 0.26 -11.19 2.01
CA TYR A 114 0.52 -12.44 2.71
C TYR A 114 -0.69 -12.83 3.55
N ALA A 115 -0.89 -14.14 3.75
CA ALA A 115 -1.98 -14.61 4.59
C ALA A 115 -1.73 -14.26 6.05
N GLY A 116 -2.78 -13.87 6.77
CA GLY A 116 -2.68 -13.45 8.17
C GLY A 116 -2.27 -14.54 9.15
N ASP A 117 -2.37 -15.81 8.75
CA ASP A 117 -1.96 -16.97 9.56
C ASP A 117 -0.55 -17.48 9.25
N LEU A 118 0.22 -16.72 8.49
CA LEU A 118 1.61 -17.07 8.19
C LEU A 118 2.44 -17.11 9.48
N GLY A 119 3.07 -18.26 9.76
CA GLY A 119 3.90 -18.42 10.95
C GLY A 119 5.16 -17.56 10.91
N VAL A 120 5.77 -17.33 12.08
CA VAL A 120 6.94 -16.46 12.22
C VAL A 120 8.10 -16.91 11.32
N ASP A 121 8.43 -18.19 11.31
CA ASP A 121 9.55 -18.71 10.50
C ASP A 121 9.29 -18.51 9.01
N ALA A 122 8.06 -18.77 8.57
CA ALA A 122 7.67 -18.55 7.18
C ALA A 122 7.69 -17.05 6.83
N ALA A 123 7.24 -16.19 7.74
CA ALA A 123 7.27 -14.74 7.54
C ALA A 123 8.71 -14.22 7.39
N VAL A 124 9.62 -14.70 8.22
CA VAL A 124 11.04 -14.34 8.12
C VAL A 124 11.63 -14.82 6.77
N ALA A 125 11.30 -16.03 6.35
CA ALA A 125 11.77 -16.57 5.08
C ALA A 125 11.25 -15.73 3.88
N ARG A 126 9.96 -15.33 3.92
CA ARG A 126 9.39 -14.45 2.89
C ARG A 126 10.11 -13.09 2.86
N GLY A 127 10.39 -12.53 4.03
CA GLY A 127 11.09 -11.24 4.14
C GLY A 127 12.50 -11.29 3.56
N ARG A 128 13.23 -12.36 3.83
CA ARG A 128 14.57 -12.56 3.27
C ARG A 128 14.54 -12.71 1.76
N GLY A 129 13.56 -13.46 1.23
CA GLY A 129 13.39 -13.62 -0.22
C GLY A 129 13.04 -12.30 -0.89
N LEU A 130 12.15 -11.52 -0.29
CA LEU A 130 11.78 -10.21 -0.82
C LEU A 130 12.96 -9.23 -0.80
N ARG A 131 13.75 -9.24 0.26
CA ARG A 131 14.96 -8.40 0.33
C ARG A 131 15.94 -8.75 -0.78
N ALA A 132 16.15 -10.03 -1.04
CA ALA A 132 17.02 -10.48 -2.13
C ALA A 132 16.48 -10.00 -3.49
N GLU A 133 15.17 -10.09 -3.74
CA GLU A 133 14.56 -9.58 -4.97
C GLU A 133 14.79 -8.07 -5.14
N ILE A 134 14.64 -7.30 -4.08
CA ILE A 134 14.84 -5.85 -4.12
C ILE A 134 16.31 -5.52 -4.43
N ASP A 135 17.23 -6.22 -3.82
CA ASP A 135 18.68 -5.97 -4.00
C ASP A 135 19.17 -6.40 -5.39
N GLU A 136 18.48 -7.33 -6.05
CA GLU A 136 18.79 -7.79 -7.41
C GLU A 136 18.13 -6.95 -8.51
N ALA A 137 17.11 -6.20 -8.18
CA ALA A 137 16.27 -5.49 -9.17
C ALA A 137 17.00 -4.35 -9.91
#